data_24e415fdb7cdf3c0ce68acc54eb9f2b4
#
_entry.id   24e415fdb7cdf3c0ce68acc54eb9f2b4
#
_cell.length_a   1.000
_cell.length_b   1.000
_cell.length_c   1.000
_cell.angle_alpha   90.00
_cell.angle_beta   90.00
_cell.angle_gamma   90.00
#
_symmetry.space_group_name_H-M   'P 1'
#
loop_
_entity.id
_entity.type
_entity.pdbx_description
1 polymer ?
#
loop_
_entity_poly.entity_id
_entity_poly.type
_entity_poly.pdbx_seq_one_letter_code
_entity_poly.pdbx_strand_id
1 'polypeptide(L)'
;LGNIKTIFWTYNILDFAPLLSVSATDASGEHVPTTGTWFGHHLELATGESIETGLDKLRGWWGIEGSWPADDDEDGALVGATYAASHGLTVGDTVTLTREGITRDFTVRGILTSGDDADRGVFIQLPQAQALLNREGVVGSVEVSALTTPDNDLARKAAKNPNSLSVSEKETWYCTAYVSSIAFQIEEVMTDSVARPVRQVAQSEGVILEKTQLLMVL
;
A
#
# COMPACT_ATOMS: atom_id res chain seq x y z
N LEU A 1 3.92 -3.95 -12.80
CA LEU A 1 4.42 -3.58 -11.46
C LEU A 1 5.84 -4.07 -11.21
N GLY A 2 6.25 -5.25 -11.73
CA GLY A 2 7.64 -5.74 -11.63
C GLY A 2 8.70 -4.76 -12.14
N ASN A 3 8.35 -3.92 -13.09
CA ASN A 3 9.23 -2.89 -13.61
C ASN A 3 9.58 -1.80 -12.57
N ILE A 4 8.80 -1.60 -11.53
CA ILE A 4 9.13 -0.65 -10.48
C ILE A 4 10.47 -1.00 -9.83
N LYS A 5 10.77 -2.28 -9.62
CA LYS A 5 12.05 -2.71 -9.03
C LYS A 5 13.19 -2.82 -10.04
N THR A 6 12.92 -3.17 -11.29
CA THR A 6 13.94 -3.23 -12.37
C THR A 6 14.51 -1.88 -12.73
N ILE A 7 13.77 -0.80 -12.52
CA ILE A 7 14.23 0.56 -12.82
C ILE A 7 15.12 1.08 -11.70
N PHE A 8 14.88 0.64 -10.50
CA PHE A 8 15.71 0.97 -9.37
C PHE A 8 16.87 -0.01 -9.26
N TRP A 9 17.83 0.07 -10.17
CA TRP A 9 19.18 -0.43 -9.97
C TRP A 9 19.84 0.15 -8.71
N THR A 10 19.25 1.16 -8.12
CA THR A 10 19.60 1.66 -6.81
C THR A 10 18.72 0.93 -5.80
N TYR A 11 19.30 0.12 -4.97
CA TYR A 11 18.70 -0.68 -3.87
C TYR A 11 17.80 0.10 -2.89
N ASN A 12 17.17 1.17 -3.34
CA ASN A 12 16.45 2.11 -2.51
C ASN A 12 14.99 1.75 -2.33
N ILE A 13 14.36 1.02 -3.27
CA ILE A 13 13.01 0.49 -3.06
C ILE A 13 13.10 -0.80 -2.27
N LEU A 14 12.45 -0.79 -1.12
CA LEU A 14 12.37 -1.93 -0.22
C LEU A 14 11.19 -2.82 -0.62
N ASP A 15 9.99 -2.26 -0.58
CA ASP A 15 8.75 -2.99 -0.78
C ASP A 15 7.72 -2.15 -1.53
N PHE A 16 6.76 -2.82 -2.15
CA PHE A 16 5.60 -2.17 -2.76
C PHE A 16 4.40 -3.11 -2.79
N ALA A 17 3.20 -2.53 -2.80
CA ALA A 17 1.95 -3.27 -3.00
C ALA A 17 0.97 -2.46 -3.84
N PRO A 18 0.25 -3.10 -4.77
CA PRO A 18 -0.88 -2.49 -5.46
C PRO A 18 -2.07 -2.37 -4.51
N LEU A 19 -2.84 -1.31 -4.68
CA LEU A 19 -4.11 -1.10 -3.98
C LEU A 19 -5.20 -0.81 -4.99
N LEU A 20 -6.33 -1.51 -4.85
CA LEU A 20 -7.51 -1.35 -5.67
C LEU A 20 -8.74 -1.22 -4.77
N SER A 21 -9.26 -0.02 -4.65
CA SER A 21 -10.47 0.21 -3.85
C SER A 21 -11.71 -0.28 -4.59
N VAL A 22 -12.51 -1.06 -3.89
CA VAL A 22 -13.79 -1.58 -4.36
C VAL A 22 -14.87 -1.14 -3.38
N SER A 23 -15.93 -0.54 -3.87
CA SER A 23 -17.13 -0.28 -3.07
C SER A 23 -18.03 -1.52 -3.18
N ALA A 24 -18.04 -2.36 -2.17
CA ALA A 24 -18.88 -3.55 -2.09
C ALA A 24 -19.94 -3.38 -1.00
N THR A 25 -20.92 -4.26 -0.99
CA THR A 25 -21.87 -4.44 0.11
C THR A 25 -21.70 -5.84 0.70
N ASP A 26 -21.93 -5.97 1.98
CA ASP A 26 -21.96 -7.27 2.65
C ASP A 26 -23.34 -7.95 2.53
N ALA A 27 -23.49 -9.11 3.18
CA ALA A 27 -24.74 -9.89 3.18
C ALA A 27 -25.92 -9.13 3.82
N SER A 28 -25.67 -8.13 4.67
CA SER A 28 -26.70 -7.27 5.28
C SER A 28 -27.12 -6.13 4.35
N GLY A 29 -26.38 -5.89 3.27
CA GLY A 29 -26.52 -4.74 2.38
C GLY A 29 -25.78 -3.49 2.85
N GLU A 30 -24.98 -3.60 3.91
CA GLU A 30 -24.13 -2.50 4.39
C GLU A 30 -22.94 -2.29 3.45
N HIS A 31 -22.58 -1.03 3.28
CA HIS A 31 -21.42 -0.64 2.47
C HIS A 31 -20.13 -0.96 3.20
N VAL A 32 -19.25 -1.76 2.58
CA VAL A 32 -17.96 -2.17 3.12
C VAL A 32 -16.82 -1.64 2.26
N PRO A 33 -15.97 -0.76 2.79
CA PRO A 33 -14.73 -0.40 2.11
C PRO A 33 -13.88 -1.65 1.89
N THR A 34 -13.68 -2.02 0.63
CA THR A 34 -12.92 -3.21 0.28
C THR A 34 -11.69 -2.82 -0.50
N THR A 35 -10.54 -3.39 -0.16
CA THR A 35 -9.28 -3.13 -0.83
C THR A 35 -8.68 -4.42 -1.36
N GLY A 36 -8.49 -4.48 -2.68
CA GLY A 36 -7.69 -5.52 -3.32
C GLY A 36 -6.22 -5.18 -3.26
N THR A 37 -5.39 -6.14 -2.86
CA THR A 37 -3.94 -5.94 -2.71
C THR A 37 -3.18 -7.25 -2.88
N TRP A 38 -1.87 -7.17 -2.88
CA TRP A 38 -0.99 -8.29 -2.57
C TRP A 38 -0.70 -8.30 -1.07
N PHE A 39 -0.98 -9.39 -0.39
CA PHE A 39 -0.64 -9.53 1.02
C PHE A 39 0.85 -9.79 1.19
N GLY A 40 1.35 -10.91 0.70
CA GLY A 40 2.75 -11.23 0.49
C GLY A 40 2.85 -11.89 -0.88
N HIS A 41 3.60 -11.30 -1.80
CA HIS A 41 3.61 -11.71 -3.21
C HIS A 41 5.01 -12.01 -3.69
N HIS A 42 5.18 -13.20 -4.27
CA HIS A 42 6.40 -13.62 -4.93
C HIS A 42 6.41 -13.11 -6.37
N LEU A 43 7.42 -12.33 -6.72
CA LEU A 43 7.57 -11.74 -8.05
C LEU A 43 8.91 -12.13 -8.66
N GLU A 44 8.87 -12.76 -9.84
CA GLU A 44 10.06 -12.96 -10.66
C GLU A 44 10.29 -11.73 -11.55
N LEU A 45 11.48 -11.17 -11.47
CA LEU A 45 11.88 -10.03 -12.29
C LEU A 45 12.45 -10.51 -13.65
N ALA A 46 12.36 -9.66 -14.66
CA ALA A 46 12.93 -9.93 -15.97
C ALA A 46 14.48 -10.14 -15.94
N THR A 47 15.13 -9.74 -14.84
CA THR A 47 16.56 -9.98 -14.57
C THR A 47 16.86 -11.40 -14.11
N GLY A 48 15.84 -12.22 -13.80
CA GLY A 48 15.97 -13.55 -13.21
C GLY A 48 16.09 -13.53 -11.68
N GLU A 49 16.02 -12.36 -11.05
CA GLU A 49 15.92 -12.23 -9.60
C GLU A 49 14.47 -12.41 -9.14
N SER A 50 14.26 -13.00 -7.97
CA SER A 50 12.95 -13.06 -7.32
C SER A 50 12.92 -12.15 -6.10
N ILE A 51 11.75 -11.59 -5.84
CA ILE A 51 11.51 -10.73 -4.68
C ILE A 51 10.19 -11.11 -4.00
N GLU A 52 10.17 -10.96 -2.69
CA GLU A 52 8.97 -11.02 -1.88
C GLU A 52 8.56 -9.59 -1.50
N THR A 53 7.33 -9.21 -1.82
CA THR A 53 6.80 -7.88 -1.54
C THR A 53 5.31 -7.95 -1.24
N GLY A 54 4.74 -6.92 -0.66
CA GLY A 54 3.31 -6.92 -0.35
C GLY A 54 2.95 -6.03 0.82
N LEU A 55 1.67 -6.09 1.17
CA LEU A 55 1.13 -5.27 2.24
C LEU A 55 1.66 -5.70 3.62
N ASP A 56 1.98 -6.98 3.82
CA ASP A 56 2.59 -7.53 5.03
C ASP A 56 3.93 -6.86 5.35
N LYS A 57 4.72 -6.54 4.32
CA LYS A 57 5.98 -5.80 4.46
C LYS A 57 5.73 -4.32 4.72
N LEU A 58 4.81 -3.73 3.95
CA LEU A 58 4.47 -2.31 4.07
C LEU A 58 3.73 -1.96 5.37
N ARG A 59 3.05 -2.92 5.98
CA ARG A 59 2.20 -2.76 7.17
C ARG A 59 2.62 -3.70 8.31
N GLY A 60 3.91 -3.96 8.44
CA GLY A 60 4.44 -4.84 9.49
C GLY A 60 4.11 -4.42 10.93
N TRP A 61 3.60 -3.20 11.12
CA TRP A 61 3.11 -2.70 12.42
C TRP A 61 1.63 -2.99 12.70
N TRP A 62 0.87 -3.51 11.72
CA TRP A 62 -0.51 -3.91 11.96
C TRP A 62 -0.56 -5.11 12.90
N GLY A 63 -1.42 -5.05 13.92
CA GLY A 63 -1.75 -6.21 14.73
C GLY A 63 -2.64 -7.16 13.93
N ILE A 64 -2.26 -8.43 13.85
CA ILE A 64 -3.04 -9.46 13.15
C ILE A 64 -3.38 -10.56 14.14
N GLU A 65 -4.67 -10.77 14.39
CA GLU A 65 -5.20 -11.96 15.02
C GLU A 65 -5.48 -12.99 13.92
N GLY A 66 -4.88 -14.19 14.00
CA GLY A 66 -4.89 -15.17 12.93
C GLY A 66 -3.65 -15.05 12.04
N SER A 67 -3.81 -14.99 10.73
CA SER A 67 -2.69 -14.94 9.77
C SER A 67 -2.99 -14.01 8.60
N TRP A 68 -1.94 -13.52 7.94
CA TRP A 68 -2.04 -12.95 6.60
C TRP A 68 -2.51 -14.05 5.63
N PRO A 69 -3.42 -13.76 4.68
CA PRO A 69 -3.72 -14.68 3.57
C PRO A 69 -2.46 -14.98 2.76
N ALA A 70 -2.27 -16.24 2.39
CA ALA A 70 -1.17 -16.65 1.52
C ALA A 70 -1.37 -16.09 0.08
N ASP A 71 -0.28 -16.01 -0.70
CA ASP A 71 -0.32 -15.46 -2.06
C ASP A 71 -1.26 -16.24 -2.99
N ASP A 72 -1.36 -17.54 -2.79
CA ASP A 72 -2.24 -18.46 -3.53
C ASP A 72 -3.62 -18.65 -2.88
N ASP A 73 -3.91 -17.99 -1.77
CA ASP A 73 -5.22 -18.09 -1.09
C ASP A 73 -6.22 -17.10 -1.72
N GLU A 74 -6.87 -17.54 -2.77
CA GLU A 74 -7.82 -16.72 -3.54
C GLU A 74 -9.04 -16.27 -2.72
N ASP A 75 -9.48 -17.09 -1.76
CA ASP A 75 -10.66 -16.84 -0.93
C ASP A 75 -10.32 -16.28 0.45
N GLY A 76 -9.05 -15.97 0.71
CA GLY A 76 -8.60 -15.40 1.97
C GLY A 76 -8.86 -13.90 2.07
N ALA A 77 -9.35 -13.46 3.24
CA ALA A 77 -9.52 -12.05 3.56
C ALA A 77 -8.88 -11.67 4.90
N LEU A 78 -8.38 -10.43 4.99
CA LEU A 78 -8.19 -9.74 6.26
C LEU A 78 -9.37 -8.81 6.52
N VAL A 79 -9.89 -8.84 7.73
CA VAL A 79 -11.03 -8.04 8.14
C VAL A 79 -10.62 -7.08 9.24
N GLY A 80 -10.96 -5.81 9.10
CA GLY A 80 -10.66 -4.79 10.12
C GLY A 80 -11.38 -5.05 11.44
N ALA A 81 -10.72 -4.81 12.56
CA ALA A 81 -11.21 -5.14 13.90
C ALA A 81 -12.54 -4.47 14.23
N THR A 82 -12.76 -3.22 13.78
CA THR A 82 -14.03 -2.51 14.00
C THR A 82 -15.17 -3.16 13.21
N TYR A 83 -14.92 -3.54 11.94
CA TYR A 83 -15.90 -4.23 11.10
C TYR A 83 -16.21 -5.63 11.67
N ALA A 84 -15.17 -6.40 12.02
CA ALA A 84 -15.32 -7.73 12.61
C ALA A 84 -16.17 -7.69 13.88
N ALA A 85 -15.88 -6.76 14.80
CA ALA A 85 -16.62 -6.60 16.05
C ALA A 85 -18.10 -6.24 15.82
N SER A 86 -18.42 -5.36 14.86
CA SER A 86 -19.80 -4.96 14.57
C SER A 86 -20.64 -6.08 13.95
N HIS A 87 -20.00 -7.04 13.27
CA HIS A 87 -20.67 -8.17 12.61
C HIS A 87 -20.48 -9.51 13.35
N GLY A 88 -19.78 -9.51 14.48
CA GLY A 88 -19.51 -10.72 15.28
C GLY A 88 -18.65 -11.75 14.53
N LEU A 89 -17.77 -11.29 13.64
CA LEU A 89 -16.88 -12.14 12.86
C LEU A 89 -15.63 -12.52 13.65
N THR A 90 -15.22 -13.77 13.48
CA THR A 90 -13.98 -14.32 14.01
C THR A 90 -13.15 -14.98 12.91
N VAL A 91 -11.90 -15.31 13.19
CA VAL A 91 -11.04 -16.05 12.24
C VAL A 91 -11.70 -17.39 11.89
N GLY A 92 -11.82 -17.67 10.61
CA GLY A 92 -12.48 -18.85 10.04
C GLY A 92 -13.92 -18.61 9.57
N ASP A 93 -14.54 -17.50 9.95
CA ASP A 93 -15.87 -17.14 9.47
C ASP A 93 -15.84 -16.70 8.01
N THR A 94 -17.01 -16.57 7.40
CA THR A 94 -17.16 -16.13 6.01
C THR A 94 -17.69 -14.70 5.96
N VAL A 95 -17.04 -13.86 5.15
CA VAL A 95 -17.56 -12.56 4.75
C VAL A 95 -17.98 -12.61 3.28
N THR A 96 -19.23 -12.25 3.00
CA THR A 96 -19.78 -12.20 1.64
C THR A 96 -19.71 -10.76 1.14
N LEU A 97 -19.11 -10.56 -0.02
CA LEU A 97 -19.00 -9.26 -0.68
C LEU A 97 -19.75 -9.28 -2.01
N THR A 98 -20.58 -8.28 -2.22
CA THR A 98 -21.38 -8.12 -3.44
C THR A 98 -21.13 -6.75 -4.09
N ARG A 99 -20.91 -6.75 -5.38
CA ARG A 99 -20.85 -5.54 -6.20
C ARG A 99 -21.52 -5.77 -7.55
N GLU A 100 -22.49 -4.90 -7.91
CA GLU A 100 -23.16 -4.91 -9.21
C GLU A 100 -23.68 -6.30 -9.63
N GLY A 101 -24.16 -7.09 -8.65
CA GLY A 101 -24.66 -8.46 -8.88
C GLY A 101 -23.59 -9.55 -8.90
N ILE A 102 -22.33 -9.21 -8.79
CA ILE A 102 -21.23 -10.17 -8.59
C ILE A 102 -21.07 -10.38 -7.08
N THR A 103 -21.27 -11.61 -6.62
CA THR A 103 -21.13 -12.00 -5.21
C THR A 103 -20.00 -12.99 -5.06
N ARG A 104 -19.18 -12.82 -4.03
CA ARG A 104 -18.10 -13.72 -3.63
C ARG A 104 -18.03 -13.86 -2.12
N ASP A 105 -17.73 -15.08 -1.70
CA ASP A 105 -17.48 -15.41 -0.31
C ASP A 105 -15.99 -15.49 -0.03
N PHE A 106 -15.57 -14.93 1.11
CA PHE A 106 -14.19 -14.93 1.54
C PHE A 106 -14.10 -15.47 2.97
N THR A 107 -13.08 -16.28 3.25
CA THR A 107 -12.80 -16.77 4.58
C THR A 107 -11.91 -15.76 5.33
N VAL A 108 -12.32 -15.35 6.51
CA VAL A 108 -11.54 -14.49 7.41
C VAL A 108 -10.29 -15.25 7.85
N ARG A 109 -9.13 -14.94 7.29
CA ARG A 109 -7.84 -15.53 7.70
C ARG A 109 -7.25 -14.80 8.88
N GLY A 110 -7.54 -13.50 8.98
CA GLY A 110 -7.10 -12.70 10.11
C GLY A 110 -7.95 -11.46 10.32
N ILE A 111 -7.91 -10.97 11.55
CA ILE A 111 -8.52 -9.70 11.95
C ILE A 111 -7.38 -8.71 12.18
N LEU A 112 -7.40 -7.60 11.44
CA LEU A 112 -6.37 -6.57 11.52
C LEU A 112 -6.76 -5.46 12.48
N THR A 113 -5.78 -4.96 13.22
CA THR A 113 -5.86 -3.74 14.03
C THR A 113 -4.78 -2.79 13.57
N SER A 114 -5.19 -1.68 12.97
CA SER A 114 -4.29 -0.64 12.42
C SER A 114 -4.30 0.64 13.24
N GLY A 115 -5.42 0.93 13.89
CA GLY A 115 -5.68 2.20 14.56
C GLY A 115 -6.13 3.32 13.63
N ASP A 116 -6.45 3.01 12.37
CA ASP A 116 -6.94 3.95 11.36
C ASP A 116 -8.20 3.42 10.64
N ASP A 117 -8.52 3.98 9.48
CA ASP A 117 -9.71 3.59 8.72
C ASP A 117 -9.66 2.15 8.18
N ALA A 118 -8.50 1.51 8.11
CA ALA A 118 -8.39 0.12 7.72
C ALA A 118 -9.13 -0.83 8.68
N ASP A 119 -9.31 -0.43 9.95
CA ASP A 119 -10.07 -1.20 10.94
C ASP A 119 -11.56 -1.37 10.57
N ARG A 120 -12.07 -0.62 9.60
CA ARG A 120 -13.47 -0.69 9.12
C ARG A 120 -13.62 -1.40 7.78
N GLY A 121 -12.53 -1.83 7.17
CA GLY A 121 -12.51 -2.38 5.82
C GLY A 121 -12.28 -3.88 5.77
N VAL A 122 -12.40 -4.41 4.56
CA VAL A 122 -12.04 -5.76 4.21
C VAL A 122 -10.95 -5.73 3.14
N PHE A 123 -9.91 -6.52 3.31
CA PHE A 123 -8.81 -6.65 2.37
C PHE A 123 -8.84 -8.03 1.74
N ILE A 124 -8.75 -8.11 0.42
CA ILE A 124 -8.79 -9.33 -0.37
C ILE A 124 -7.65 -9.34 -1.39
N GLN A 125 -7.37 -10.50 -1.99
CA GLN A 125 -6.39 -10.59 -3.06
C GLN A 125 -6.75 -9.68 -4.24
N LEU A 126 -5.76 -9.04 -4.87
CA LEU A 126 -5.94 -8.11 -5.99
C LEU A 126 -6.78 -8.71 -7.14
N PRO A 127 -6.55 -9.97 -7.60
CA PRO A 127 -7.35 -10.55 -8.67
C PRO A 127 -8.84 -10.67 -8.30
N GLN A 128 -9.16 -10.92 -7.04
CA GLN A 128 -10.54 -11.00 -6.57
C GLN A 128 -11.23 -9.64 -6.57
N ALA A 129 -10.52 -8.59 -6.18
CA ALA A 129 -11.03 -7.21 -6.29
C ALA A 129 -11.25 -6.78 -7.74
N GLN A 130 -10.35 -7.16 -8.64
CA GLN A 130 -10.49 -6.95 -10.09
C GLN A 130 -11.70 -7.69 -10.65
N ALA A 131 -11.93 -8.93 -10.20
CA ALA A 131 -13.11 -9.72 -10.58
C ALA A 131 -14.42 -9.09 -10.09
N LEU A 132 -14.47 -8.57 -8.85
CA LEU A 132 -15.63 -7.83 -8.34
C LEU A 132 -15.90 -6.55 -9.14
N LEU A 133 -14.87 -5.92 -9.69
CA LEU A 133 -15.00 -4.76 -10.57
C LEU A 133 -15.32 -5.14 -12.03
N ASN A 134 -15.24 -6.43 -12.39
CA ASN A 134 -15.24 -6.90 -13.78
C ASN A 134 -14.19 -6.18 -14.65
N ARG A 135 -12.97 -5.95 -14.10
CA ARG A 135 -11.88 -5.21 -14.73
C ARG A 135 -10.54 -5.85 -14.39
N GLU A 136 -10.07 -6.72 -15.24
CA GLU A 136 -8.76 -7.36 -15.11
C GLU A 136 -7.61 -6.38 -15.35
N GLY A 137 -6.47 -6.61 -14.70
CA GLY A 137 -5.22 -5.89 -14.93
C GLY A 137 -5.20 -4.43 -14.44
N VAL A 138 -6.23 -3.96 -13.74
CA VAL A 138 -6.29 -2.59 -13.21
C VAL A 138 -5.80 -2.51 -11.76
N VAL A 139 -5.20 -1.39 -11.43
CA VAL A 139 -4.87 -1.00 -10.05
C VAL A 139 -5.29 0.45 -9.84
N GLY A 140 -5.64 0.82 -8.61
CA GLY A 140 -5.99 2.20 -8.25
C GLY A 140 -4.76 3.03 -7.91
N SER A 141 -3.88 2.44 -7.10
CA SER A 141 -2.60 3.03 -6.71
C SER A 141 -1.57 1.93 -6.40
N VAL A 142 -0.32 2.33 -6.28
CA VAL A 142 0.75 1.48 -5.77
C VAL A 142 1.42 2.21 -4.63
N GLU A 143 1.46 1.59 -3.46
CA GLU A 143 2.28 2.08 -2.37
C GLU A 143 3.70 1.54 -2.52
N VAL A 144 4.68 2.40 -2.25
CA VAL A 144 6.11 2.08 -2.39
C VAL A 144 6.84 2.53 -1.13
N SER A 145 7.60 1.63 -0.52
CA SER A 145 8.55 1.93 0.52
C SER A 145 9.95 2.03 -0.06
N ALA A 146 10.69 3.07 0.31
CA ALA A 146 12.04 3.29 -0.17
C ALA A 146 12.95 3.89 0.91
N LEU A 147 14.23 3.53 0.86
CA LEU A 147 15.27 4.25 1.62
C LEU A 147 15.55 5.58 0.96
N THR A 148 15.42 6.66 1.71
CA THR A 148 15.58 8.01 1.17
C THR A 148 16.74 8.76 1.83
N THR A 149 17.34 9.66 1.04
CA THR A 149 18.32 10.64 1.54
C THR A 149 17.57 11.93 1.91
N PRO A 150 17.89 12.57 3.05
CA PRO A 150 17.30 13.85 3.43
C PRO A 150 17.45 14.92 2.34
N ASP A 151 16.39 15.68 2.10
CA ASP A 151 16.38 16.74 1.10
C ASP A 151 17.38 17.87 1.43
N ASN A 152 18.16 18.26 0.43
CA ASN A 152 19.01 19.43 0.44
C ASN A 152 18.49 20.50 -0.56
N ASP A 153 19.28 21.54 -0.80
CA ASP A 153 18.91 22.61 -1.75
C ASP A 153 18.71 22.10 -3.17
N LEU A 154 19.52 21.13 -3.60
CA LEU A 154 19.39 20.51 -4.90
C LEU A 154 18.09 19.73 -5.03
N ALA A 155 17.75 18.91 -4.04
CA ALA A 155 16.49 18.17 -4.01
C ALA A 155 15.28 19.11 -4.01
N ARG A 156 15.32 20.19 -3.23
CA ARG A 156 14.27 21.23 -3.20
C ARG A 156 14.14 21.99 -4.51
N LYS A 157 15.25 22.28 -5.19
CA LYS A 157 15.25 22.90 -6.53
C LYS A 157 14.62 21.97 -7.55
N ALA A 158 15.03 20.70 -7.56
CA ALA A 158 14.51 19.67 -8.45
C ALA A 158 13.01 19.42 -8.25
N ALA A 159 12.54 19.33 -7.00
CA ALA A 159 11.12 19.14 -6.67
C ALA A 159 10.21 20.26 -7.21
N LYS A 160 10.73 21.49 -7.34
CA LYS A 160 10.00 22.61 -7.95
C LYS A 160 9.97 22.53 -9.47
N ASN A 161 11.10 22.22 -10.08
CA ASN A 161 11.22 22.10 -11.54
C ASN A 161 12.52 21.33 -11.90
N PRO A 162 12.44 20.04 -12.21
CA PRO A 162 13.60 19.22 -12.60
C PRO A 162 14.33 19.78 -13.85
N ASN A 163 13.60 20.47 -14.74
CA ASN A 163 14.17 21.03 -15.94
C ASN A 163 15.01 22.31 -15.70
N SER A 164 14.99 22.86 -14.50
CA SER A 164 15.82 24.02 -14.11
C SER A 164 17.23 23.63 -13.68
N LEU A 165 17.51 22.32 -13.58
CA LEU A 165 18.82 21.80 -13.18
C LEU A 165 19.83 21.88 -14.35
N SER A 166 21.08 22.20 -14.05
CA SER A 166 22.18 22.00 -14.97
C SER A 166 22.39 20.48 -15.19
N VAL A 167 23.15 20.11 -16.23
CA VAL A 167 23.44 18.71 -16.54
C VAL A 167 24.06 17.98 -15.32
N SER A 168 25.07 18.58 -14.70
CA SER A 168 25.74 17.99 -13.53
C SER A 168 24.83 17.92 -12.29
N GLU A 169 23.97 18.93 -12.07
CA GLU A 169 22.99 18.91 -10.98
C GLU A 169 21.95 17.81 -11.23
N LYS A 170 21.51 17.63 -12.47
CA LYS A 170 20.54 16.59 -12.86
C LYS A 170 21.11 15.19 -12.65
N GLU A 171 22.36 14.94 -13.06
CA GLU A 171 23.04 13.68 -12.82
C GLU A 171 23.15 13.38 -11.33
N THR A 172 23.63 14.34 -10.52
CA THR A 172 23.74 14.17 -9.07
C THR A 172 22.39 13.88 -8.42
N TRP A 173 21.36 14.64 -8.78
CA TRP A 173 20.01 14.48 -8.25
C TRP A 173 19.40 13.13 -8.65
N TYR A 174 19.52 12.75 -9.92
CA TYR A 174 18.96 11.52 -10.45
C TYR A 174 19.59 10.27 -9.80
N CYS A 175 20.87 10.31 -9.52
CA CYS A 175 21.61 9.21 -8.88
C CYS A 175 21.53 9.23 -7.34
N THR A 176 20.88 10.23 -6.73
CA THR A 176 20.73 10.30 -5.28
C THR A 176 19.30 9.93 -4.89
N ALA A 177 19.16 9.16 -3.80
CA ALA A 177 17.87 8.67 -3.31
C ALA A 177 17.01 9.78 -2.65
N TYR A 178 16.91 10.94 -3.28
CA TYR A 178 15.94 11.95 -2.83
C TYR A 178 14.53 11.50 -3.16
N VAL A 179 13.58 11.85 -2.28
CA VAL A 179 12.16 11.53 -2.51
C VAL A 179 11.68 12.03 -3.87
N SER A 180 12.10 13.25 -4.26
CA SER A 180 11.76 13.84 -5.56
C SER A 180 12.38 13.10 -6.76
N SER A 181 13.58 12.55 -6.60
CA SER A 181 14.24 11.75 -7.64
C SER A 181 13.55 10.41 -7.83
N ILE A 182 13.23 9.72 -6.71
CA ILE A 182 12.52 8.44 -6.73
C ILE A 182 11.14 8.62 -7.37
N ALA A 183 10.39 9.64 -6.96
CA ALA A 183 9.06 9.93 -7.52
C ALA A 183 9.14 10.17 -9.03
N PHE A 184 10.08 10.98 -9.49
CA PHE A 184 10.30 11.25 -10.91
C PHE A 184 10.61 9.99 -11.69
N GLN A 185 11.49 9.11 -11.17
CA GLN A 185 11.83 7.85 -11.82
C GLN A 185 10.64 6.87 -11.86
N ILE A 186 9.78 6.84 -10.84
CA ILE A 186 8.54 6.06 -10.87
C ILE A 186 7.63 6.55 -12.01
N GLU A 187 7.46 7.87 -12.17
CA GLU A 187 6.63 8.44 -13.23
C GLU A 187 7.19 8.19 -14.63
N GLU A 188 8.52 8.15 -14.81
CA GLU A 188 9.14 7.81 -16.09
C GLU A 188 8.79 6.40 -16.60
N VAL A 189 8.54 5.47 -15.70
CA VAL A 189 8.27 4.06 -16.05
C VAL A 189 6.82 3.66 -15.93
N MET A 190 6.06 4.37 -15.15
CA MET A 190 4.63 4.19 -15.04
C MET A 190 3.94 5.34 -15.77
N THR A 191 3.81 5.21 -17.08
CA THR A 191 3.11 6.19 -17.92
C THR A 191 1.72 6.48 -17.35
N ASP A 192 1.33 7.75 -17.36
CA ASP A 192 0.04 8.25 -16.84
C ASP A 192 -0.13 8.09 -15.30
N SER A 193 0.95 7.90 -14.58
CA SER A 193 0.95 7.90 -13.11
C SER A 193 1.47 9.22 -12.52
N VAL A 194 1.13 9.47 -11.27
CA VAL A 194 1.67 10.56 -10.46
C VAL A 194 2.19 9.99 -9.15
N ALA A 195 3.48 10.15 -8.88
CA ALA A 195 4.11 9.71 -7.64
C ALA A 195 4.08 10.85 -6.60
N ARG A 196 3.51 10.57 -5.45
CA ARG A 196 3.39 11.52 -4.33
C ARG A 196 3.99 10.94 -3.06
N PRO A 197 4.87 11.68 -2.36
CA PRO A 197 5.37 11.22 -1.06
C PRO A 197 4.24 11.20 -0.03
N VAL A 198 4.11 10.07 0.68
CA VAL A 198 3.19 9.93 1.81
C VAL A 198 3.94 10.34 3.08
N ARG A 199 3.54 11.46 3.68
CA ARG A 199 4.17 12.01 4.90
C ARG A 199 3.44 11.65 6.20
N GLN A 200 2.52 10.70 6.16
CA GLN A 200 1.62 10.40 7.29
C GLN A 200 2.31 9.87 8.55
N VAL A 201 3.43 9.15 8.42
CA VAL A 201 4.15 8.56 9.57
C VAL A 201 4.77 9.65 10.46
N ALA A 202 5.27 10.72 9.88
CA ALA A 202 5.88 11.82 10.63
C ALA A 202 4.87 12.70 11.39
N GLN A 203 3.61 12.75 10.97
CA GLN A 203 2.57 13.53 11.66
C GLN A 203 2.04 12.82 12.91
N SER A 204 1.93 11.49 12.91
CA SER A 204 1.51 10.73 14.08
C SER A 204 2.57 10.75 15.19
N GLU A 205 3.84 10.65 14.86
CA GLU A 205 4.94 10.78 15.82
C GLU A 205 5.04 12.21 16.39
N GLY A 206 4.85 13.24 15.57
CA GLY A 206 4.84 14.63 15.99
C GLY A 206 3.69 14.94 16.97
N VAL A 207 2.50 14.44 16.72
CA VAL A 207 1.33 14.63 17.59
C VAL A 207 1.49 13.89 18.93
N ILE A 208 2.11 12.72 18.93
CA ILE A 208 2.40 11.96 20.15
C ILE A 208 3.45 12.69 21.00
N LEU A 209 4.52 13.22 20.38
CA LEU A 209 5.54 14.01 21.06
C LEU A 209 4.98 15.32 21.64
N GLU A 210 4.11 16.01 20.91
CA GLU A 210 3.46 17.24 21.39
C GLU A 210 2.54 17.00 22.58
N LYS A 211 1.74 15.92 22.54
CA LYS A 211 0.90 15.50 23.67
C LYS A 211 1.73 15.04 24.87
N THR A 212 2.84 14.38 24.67
CA THR A 212 3.74 13.94 25.75
C THR A 212 4.46 15.12 26.39
N GLN A 213 4.87 16.13 25.61
CA GLN A 213 5.43 17.37 26.14
C GLN A 213 4.41 18.19 26.93
N LEU A 214 3.15 18.22 26.51
CA LEU A 214 2.09 18.92 27.23
C LEU A 214 1.78 18.28 28.60
N LEU A 215 1.93 16.96 28.71
CA LEU A 215 1.75 16.22 29.97
C LEU A 215 2.93 16.38 30.97
N MET A 216 4.12 16.78 30.49
CA MET A 216 5.27 17.04 31.35
C MET A 216 5.34 18.47 31.91
N VAL A 217 4.47 19.37 31.50
CA VAL A 217 4.43 20.79 31.92
C VAL A 217 3.34 21.05 32.98
N LEU A 218 2.58 20.03 33.37
CA LEU A 218 1.61 20.06 34.47
C LEU A 218 2.15 19.37 35.71
#